data_8850aa29d38abfe8d1deab289fd66009
#
_entry.id   8850aa29d38abfe8d1deab289fd66009
#
_cell.length_a   1.000
_cell.length_b   1.000
_cell.length_c   1.000
_cell.angle_alpha   90.00
_cell.angle_beta   90.00
_cell.angle_gamma   90.00
#
_symmetry.space_group_name_H-M   'P 1'
#
loop_
_entity.id
_entity.type
_entity.pdbx_description
1 polymer ?
#
loop_
_entity_poly.entity_id
_entity_poly.type
_entity_poly.pdbx_seq_one_letter_code
_entity_poly.pdbx_strand_id
1 'polypeptide(L)'
;MTRRRKGASDSCFYYKWLDKALCDLQAARLLLTYGGDHYNIAFHCQQAIEKALKGYLLFRTGRHFDGHNLTYLCRQAIQLDSKAFSEYLDESAALNDLYIETRYPTDLPHEIVQRR
;
A
#
# COMPACT_ATOMS: atom_id res chain seq x y z
N MET A 1 23.43 25.36 -8.74
CA MET A 1 22.40 24.86 -8.01
C MET A 1 22.83 23.86 -6.99
N THR A 2 22.18 23.87 -5.98
CA THR A 2 22.51 23.03 -4.96
C THR A 2 21.92 21.70 -5.10
N ARG A 3 22.73 20.74 -4.93
CA ARG A 3 22.25 19.44 -4.96
C ARG A 3 21.35 19.20 -3.80
N ARG A 4 20.23 18.65 -4.06
CA ARG A 4 19.32 18.35 -2.98
C ARG A 4 19.88 17.28 -2.08
N ARG A 5 19.69 17.47 -0.80
CA ARG A 5 20.08 16.48 0.12
C ARG A 5 19.03 15.44 0.19
N LYS A 6 19.43 14.22 0.10
CA LYS A 6 18.53 13.16 0.29
C LYS A 6 17.96 13.23 1.67
N GLY A 7 16.99 12.83 2.03
CA GLY A 7 16.41 12.88 3.33
C GLY A 7 15.68 14.17 3.60
N ALA A 8 16.39 15.28 3.58
CA ALA A 8 15.77 16.56 3.87
C ALA A 8 14.77 16.95 2.82
N SER A 9 15.13 16.75 1.55
CA SER A 9 14.26 17.08 0.44
C SER A 9 13.15 16.09 0.26
N ASP A 10 13.50 14.81 0.38
CA ASP A 10 12.55 13.75 0.13
C ASP A 10 11.43 13.71 1.15
N SER A 11 11.76 13.96 2.40
CA SER A 11 10.73 13.90 3.43
C SER A 11 9.64 14.95 3.24
N CYS A 12 9.93 16.02 2.49
CA CYS A 12 8.92 17.01 2.18
C CYS A 12 7.90 16.52 1.18
N PHE A 13 8.17 15.42 0.49
CA PHE A 13 7.26 14.89 -0.51
C PHE A 13 6.38 13.75 -0.01
N TYR A 14 6.41 13.48 1.28
CA TYR A 14 5.59 12.42 1.83
C TYR A 14 4.12 12.62 1.51
N TYR A 15 3.68 13.88 1.44
CA TYR A 15 2.29 14.18 1.18
C TYR A 15 1.86 13.78 -0.22
N LYS A 16 2.78 13.68 -1.15
CA LYS A 16 2.44 13.22 -2.50
C LYS A 16 2.05 11.75 -2.49
N TRP A 17 2.72 10.96 -1.65
CA TRP A 17 2.33 9.57 -1.46
C TRP A 17 0.93 9.48 -0.85
N LEU A 18 0.65 10.31 0.13
CA LEU A 18 -0.64 10.32 0.80
C LEU A 18 -1.76 10.76 -0.15
N ASP A 19 -1.49 11.73 -1.00
CA ASP A 19 -2.47 12.17 -2.00
C ASP A 19 -2.80 11.03 -2.95
N LYS A 20 -1.80 10.29 -3.40
CA LYS A 20 -2.03 9.17 -4.29
C LYS A 20 -2.74 8.03 -3.58
N ALA A 21 -2.44 7.83 -2.31
CA ALA A 21 -3.15 6.84 -1.51
C ALA A 21 -4.64 7.17 -1.44
N LEU A 22 -4.97 8.44 -1.24
CA LEU A 22 -6.36 8.86 -1.21
C LEU A 22 -7.05 8.68 -2.56
N CYS A 23 -6.34 8.89 -3.67
CA CYS A 23 -6.90 8.62 -4.98
C CYS A 23 -7.25 7.16 -5.16
N ASP A 24 -6.37 6.27 -4.71
CA ASP A 24 -6.65 4.84 -4.80
C ASP A 24 -7.81 4.44 -3.89
N LEU A 25 -7.88 5.01 -2.71
CA LEU A 25 -8.99 4.74 -1.80
C LEU A 25 -10.32 5.20 -2.41
N GLN A 26 -10.31 6.36 -3.04
CA GLN A 26 -11.50 6.87 -3.71
C GLN A 26 -11.92 5.95 -4.84
N ALA A 27 -10.96 5.48 -5.63
CA ALA A 27 -11.24 4.54 -6.70
C ALA A 27 -11.87 3.26 -6.16
N ALA A 28 -11.33 2.73 -5.07
CA ALA A 28 -11.89 1.52 -4.45
C ALA A 28 -13.33 1.75 -3.98
N ARG A 29 -13.59 2.90 -3.39
CA ARG A 29 -14.95 3.22 -2.93
C ARG A 29 -15.93 3.34 -4.07
N LEU A 30 -15.53 3.98 -5.15
CA LEU A 30 -16.40 4.11 -6.31
C LEU A 30 -16.71 2.75 -6.93
N LEU A 31 -15.70 1.91 -7.05
CA LEU A 31 -15.89 0.57 -7.58
C LEU A 31 -16.80 -0.26 -6.69
N LEU A 32 -16.63 -0.16 -5.40
CA LEU A 32 -17.46 -0.88 -4.46
C LEU A 32 -18.93 -0.41 -4.53
N THR A 33 -19.11 0.90 -4.62
CA THR A 33 -20.46 1.48 -4.64
C THR A 33 -21.21 1.16 -5.92
N TYR A 34 -20.51 1.14 -7.05
CA TYR A 34 -21.16 0.99 -8.36
C TYR A 34 -20.93 -0.38 -8.99
N GLY A 35 -20.50 -1.36 -8.21
CA GLY A 35 -20.44 -2.73 -8.66
C GLY A 35 -19.22 -3.10 -9.47
N GLY A 36 -18.07 -2.57 -9.09
CA GLY A 36 -16.86 -2.89 -9.81
C GLY A 36 -16.34 -4.30 -9.51
N ASP A 37 -15.36 -4.69 -10.29
CA ASP A 37 -14.71 -5.98 -10.19
C ASP A 37 -13.96 -6.10 -8.86
N HIS A 38 -14.12 -7.25 -8.22
CA HIS A 38 -13.45 -7.50 -6.93
C HIS A 38 -11.94 -7.34 -7.01
N TYR A 39 -11.33 -7.76 -8.10
CA TYR A 39 -9.88 -7.67 -8.23
C TYR A 39 -9.42 -6.22 -8.34
N ASN A 40 -10.19 -5.40 -9.02
CA ASN A 40 -9.88 -3.98 -9.12
C ASN A 40 -10.04 -3.29 -7.78
N ILE A 41 -11.07 -3.66 -7.03
CA ILE A 41 -11.28 -3.11 -5.69
C ILE A 41 -10.10 -3.48 -4.79
N ALA A 42 -9.74 -4.76 -4.78
CA ALA A 42 -8.62 -5.24 -3.97
C ALA A 42 -7.31 -4.57 -4.37
N PHE A 43 -7.09 -4.39 -5.68
CA PHE A 43 -5.89 -3.75 -6.18
C PHE A 43 -5.78 -2.32 -5.67
N HIS A 44 -6.86 -1.55 -5.76
CA HIS A 44 -6.82 -0.16 -5.31
C HIS A 44 -6.69 -0.05 -3.79
N CYS A 45 -7.29 -0.97 -3.05
CA CYS A 45 -7.08 -1.00 -1.60
C CYS A 45 -5.63 -1.28 -1.25
N GLN A 46 -5.03 -2.25 -1.91
CA GLN A 46 -3.63 -2.59 -1.70
C GLN A 46 -2.73 -1.40 -2.05
N GLN A 47 -3.00 -0.74 -3.18
CA GLN A 47 -2.24 0.41 -3.59
C GLN A 47 -2.37 1.57 -2.60
N ALA A 48 -3.56 1.77 -2.06
CA ALA A 48 -3.79 2.82 -1.08
C ALA A 48 -2.95 2.58 0.18
N ILE A 49 -2.96 1.36 0.68
CA ILE A 49 -2.20 1.01 1.88
C ILE A 49 -0.70 1.13 1.61
N GLU A 50 -0.25 0.61 0.47
CA GLU A 50 1.17 0.67 0.12
C GLU A 50 1.65 2.12 0.09
N LYS A 51 0.91 2.98 -0.58
CA LYS A 51 1.31 4.37 -0.72
C LYS A 51 1.24 5.12 0.59
N ALA A 52 0.25 4.82 1.42
CA ALA A 52 0.15 5.45 2.73
C ALA A 52 1.33 5.04 3.61
N LEU A 53 1.70 3.76 3.60
CA LEU A 53 2.85 3.30 4.37
C LEU A 53 4.15 3.93 3.85
N LYS A 54 4.31 4.00 2.54
CA LYS A 54 5.50 4.60 1.97
C LYS A 54 5.61 6.09 2.32
N GLY A 55 4.48 6.79 2.32
CA GLY A 55 4.45 8.19 2.73
C GLY A 55 4.84 8.35 4.20
N TYR A 56 4.27 7.52 5.04
CA TYR A 56 4.58 7.56 6.47
C TYR A 56 6.06 7.26 6.72
N LEU A 57 6.58 6.23 6.06
CA LEU A 57 7.98 5.84 6.26
C LEU A 57 8.92 6.93 5.74
N LEU A 58 8.59 7.54 4.62
CA LEU A 58 9.37 8.65 4.10
C LEU A 58 9.39 9.82 5.07
N PHE A 59 8.23 10.16 5.62
CA PHE A 59 8.12 11.23 6.59
C PHE A 59 8.97 10.95 7.83
N ARG A 60 8.89 9.72 8.35
CA ARG A 60 9.57 9.37 9.58
C ARG A 60 11.07 9.16 9.41
N THR A 61 11.51 8.65 8.28
CA THR A 61 12.92 8.26 8.11
C THR A 61 13.68 9.10 7.11
N GLY A 62 12.99 9.84 6.26
CA GLY A 62 13.63 10.59 5.17
C GLY A 62 14.11 9.68 4.05
N ARG A 63 13.75 8.39 4.07
CA ARG A 63 14.18 7.44 3.06
C ARG A 63 12.99 6.85 2.33
N HIS A 64 13.20 6.54 1.05
CA HIS A 64 12.21 5.82 0.26
C HIS A 64 12.31 4.33 0.53
N PHE A 65 11.18 3.70 0.61
CA PHE A 65 11.09 2.24 0.77
C PHE A 65 10.46 1.68 -0.49
N ASP A 66 11.22 0.89 -1.21
CA ASP A 66 10.78 0.35 -2.49
C ASP A 66 10.02 -0.95 -2.33
N GLY A 67 9.39 -1.37 -3.42
CA GLY A 67 8.70 -2.64 -3.46
C GLY A 67 7.24 -2.51 -3.12
N HIS A 68 6.54 -3.65 -3.20
CA HIS A 68 5.10 -3.69 -3.05
C HIS A 68 4.65 -4.62 -1.92
N ASN A 69 5.58 -5.09 -1.13
CA ASN A 69 5.26 -6.05 -0.06
C ASN A 69 4.72 -5.31 1.16
N LEU A 70 3.42 -5.39 1.37
CA LEU A 70 2.76 -4.70 2.47
C LEU A 70 3.22 -5.19 3.84
N THR A 71 3.47 -6.50 3.95
CA THR A 71 3.95 -7.06 5.20
C THR A 71 5.28 -6.42 5.60
N TYR A 72 6.19 -6.33 4.63
CA TYR A 72 7.47 -5.68 4.87
C TYR A 72 7.30 -4.22 5.28
N LEU A 73 6.49 -3.48 4.53
CA LEU A 73 6.28 -2.06 4.81
C LEU A 73 5.63 -1.85 6.17
N CYS A 74 4.66 -2.70 6.50
CA CYS A 74 4.00 -2.60 7.80
C CYS A 74 4.97 -2.90 8.94
N ARG A 75 5.85 -3.89 8.75
CA ARG A 75 6.85 -4.20 9.77
C ARG A 75 7.82 -3.05 9.98
N GLN A 76 8.19 -2.36 8.90
CA GLN A 76 9.03 -1.17 9.04
C GLN A 76 8.31 -0.08 9.85
N ALA A 77 7.01 0.09 9.62
CA ALA A 77 6.22 1.05 10.38
C ALA A 77 6.09 0.64 11.85
N ILE A 78 5.96 -0.66 12.10
CA ILE A 78 5.88 -1.18 13.47
C ILE A 78 7.15 -0.85 14.25
N GLN A 79 8.30 -0.90 13.59
CA GLN A 79 9.57 -0.56 14.26
C GLN A 79 9.59 0.89 14.69
N LEU A 80 8.87 1.76 13.99
CA LEU A 80 8.81 3.17 14.35
C LEU A 80 7.69 3.47 15.33
N ASP A 81 6.58 2.78 15.20
CA ASP A 81 5.43 3.00 16.08
C ASP A 81 4.64 1.70 16.20
N SER A 82 5.08 0.85 17.10
CA SER A 82 4.46 -0.46 17.29
C SER A 82 3.01 -0.34 17.71
N LYS A 83 2.69 0.64 18.52
CA LYS A 83 1.35 0.80 19.04
C LYS A 83 0.35 1.10 17.94
N ALA A 84 0.75 1.91 16.97
CA ALA A 84 -0.16 2.30 15.90
C ALA A 84 -0.34 1.23 14.84
N PHE A 85 0.69 0.42 14.59
CA PHE A 85 0.70 -0.42 13.39
C PHE A 85 0.63 -1.93 13.62
N SER A 86 0.93 -2.41 14.83
CA SER A 86 1.04 -3.85 15.01
C SER A 86 -0.27 -4.59 14.74
N GLU A 87 -1.40 -3.96 15.01
CA GLU A 87 -2.69 -4.62 14.78
C GLU A 87 -3.04 -4.77 13.29
N TYR A 88 -2.30 -4.10 12.41
CA TYR A 88 -2.59 -4.14 10.97
C TYR A 88 -1.70 -5.11 10.20
N LEU A 89 -0.86 -5.85 10.90
CA LEU A 89 0.07 -6.75 10.22
C LEU A 89 -0.65 -7.87 9.47
N ASP A 90 -1.68 -8.44 10.08
CA ASP A 90 -2.43 -9.53 9.45
C ASP A 90 -3.19 -9.04 8.23
N GLU A 91 -3.79 -7.86 8.32
CA GLU A 91 -4.48 -7.27 7.18
C GLU A 91 -3.53 -6.97 6.04
N SER A 92 -2.33 -6.50 6.39
CA SER A 92 -1.31 -6.23 5.38
C SER A 92 -0.90 -7.51 4.65
N ALA A 93 -0.74 -8.60 5.38
CA ALA A 93 -0.40 -9.88 4.78
C ALA A 93 -1.51 -10.36 3.84
N ALA A 94 -2.75 -10.23 4.27
CA ALA A 94 -3.90 -10.65 3.46
C ALA A 94 -3.98 -9.85 2.16
N LEU A 95 -3.81 -8.53 2.24
CA LEU A 95 -3.84 -7.69 1.05
C LEU A 95 -2.66 -7.94 0.14
N ASN A 96 -1.51 -8.27 0.71
CA ASN A 96 -0.33 -8.60 -0.07
C ASN A 96 -0.58 -9.83 -0.95
N ASP A 97 -1.24 -10.83 -0.38
CA ASP A 97 -1.61 -12.04 -1.13
C ASP A 97 -2.58 -11.71 -2.25
N LEU A 98 -3.57 -10.88 -1.97
CA LEU A 98 -4.53 -10.47 -3.00
C LEU A 98 -3.86 -9.68 -4.12
N TYR A 99 -2.86 -8.87 -3.80
CA TYR A 99 -2.13 -8.13 -4.81
C TYR A 99 -1.47 -9.08 -5.81
N ILE A 100 -0.85 -10.14 -5.30
CA ILE A 100 -0.19 -11.12 -6.16
C ILE A 100 -1.22 -11.80 -7.06
N GLU A 101 -2.36 -12.16 -6.51
CA GLU A 101 -3.40 -12.83 -7.28
C GLU A 101 -4.00 -11.93 -8.36
N THR A 102 -4.10 -10.63 -8.11
CA THR A 102 -4.72 -9.71 -9.04
C THR A 102 -3.78 -9.20 -10.12
N ARG A 103 -2.48 -9.14 -9.80
CA ARG A 103 -1.50 -8.55 -10.71
C ARG A 103 -0.90 -9.53 -11.67
N TYR A 104 -0.82 -10.80 -11.30
CA TYR A 104 -0.11 -11.77 -12.10
C TYR A 104 -1.00 -12.94 -12.42
N PRO A 105 -0.99 -13.41 -13.68
CA PRO A 105 -1.67 -14.65 -14.00
C PRO A 105 -1.04 -15.75 -13.15
N THR A 106 -1.88 -16.58 -12.59
CA THR A 106 -1.40 -17.63 -11.72
C THR A 106 -1.99 -18.95 -12.14
N ASP A 107 -1.44 -20.02 -11.58
CA ASP A 107 -1.96 -21.33 -11.79
C ASP A 107 -2.99 -21.74 -10.75
N LEU A 108 -3.41 -20.77 -9.94
CA LEU A 108 -4.41 -21.06 -8.93
C LEU A 108 -5.72 -21.48 -9.58
N PRO A 109 -6.40 -22.47 -9.01
CA PRO A 109 -7.69 -22.85 -9.52
C PRO A 109 -8.66 -21.69 -9.57
N HIS A 110 -9.45 -21.64 -10.62
CA HIS A 110 -10.36 -20.54 -10.83
C HIS A 110 -11.34 -20.38 -9.67
N GLU A 111 -11.76 -21.48 -9.08
CA GLU A 111 -12.70 -21.42 -7.97
C GLU A 111 -12.12 -20.75 -6.74
N ILE A 112 -10.84 -20.92 -6.50
CA ILE A 112 -10.20 -20.26 -5.35
C ILE A 112 -10.24 -18.76 -5.53
N VAL A 113 -9.93 -18.28 -6.72
CA VAL A 113 -9.95 -16.86 -7.01
C VAL A 113 -11.35 -16.30 -6.88
N GLN A 114 -12.34 -17.00 -7.38
CA GLN A 114 -13.72 -16.52 -7.37
C GLN A 114 -14.35 -16.48 -5.99
N ARG A 115 -13.84 -17.23 -5.06
CA ARG A 115 -14.38 -17.24 -3.70
C ARG A 115 -14.01 -16.01 -2.90
N ARG A 116 -13.15 -15.20 -3.41
CA ARG A 116 -12.74 -14.00 -2.70
C ARG A 116 -13.56 -12.74 -3.06
#